data_767e062d4de27f0113ab707394b628f0
#
_entry.id   767e062d4de27f0113ab707394b628f0
#
_cell.length_a   1.000
_cell.length_b   1.000
_cell.length_c   1.000
_cell.angle_alpha   90.00
_cell.angle_beta   90.00
_cell.angle_gamma   90.00
#
_symmetry.space_group_name_H-M   'P 1'
#
loop_
_entity.id
_entity.type
_entity.pdbx_description
1 polymer ?
#
loop_
_entity_poly.entity_id
_entity_poly.type
_entity_poly.pdbx_seq_one_letter_code
_entity_poly.pdbx_strand_id
1 'polypeptide(L)'
;MAEAEALVANGSHPELAGPVARMKTALNAVRQALAAGRPDPLQLLHQLEAAHRQLNTPLAGVRDAREQARQASQVLTSTIAQAQAQIDGTADFIGARRGAVGSEARTRLAEADHTLRSAISLGRTDPVAALQQAQRASQLAERASELARADVEGFGYGPGMGGMYGARPRAGVGGSFGGGLGGALLGGILMNSILNSGHGDSWGGGGFGGFDGGGLGGGDFGDISGGGF
;
A
#
# COMPACT_ATOMS: atom_id res chain seq x y z
N MET A 1 -29.54 -2.98 7.03
CA MET A 1 -30.16 -2.04 8.01
C MET A 1 -29.43 -2.11 9.35
N ALA A 2 -29.43 -3.22 10.06
CA ALA A 2 -28.83 -3.33 11.40
C ALA A 2 -27.38 -2.82 11.51
N GLU A 3 -26.53 -3.12 10.55
CA GLU A 3 -25.15 -2.62 10.51
C GLU A 3 -25.09 -1.08 10.40
N ALA A 4 -25.86 -0.49 9.48
CA ALA A 4 -25.88 0.96 9.32
C ALA A 4 -26.45 1.67 10.56
N GLU A 5 -27.44 1.09 11.21
CA GLU A 5 -27.99 1.59 12.48
C GLU A 5 -26.97 1.53 13.61
N ALA A 6 -26.22 0.43 13.71
CA ALA A 6 -25.14 0.29 14.70
C ALA A 6 -24.03 1.33 14.49
N LEU A 7 -23.66 1.60 13.24
CA LEU A 7 -22.64 2.60 12.90
C LEU A 7 -23.06 4.02 13.27
N VAL A 8 -24.34 4.35 13.05
CA VAL A 8 -24.93 5.64 13.46
C VAL A 8 -25.02 5.73 14.98
N ALA A 9 -25.50 4.68 15.64
CA ALA A 9 -25.66 4.65 17.10
C ALA A 9 -24.33 4.80 17.84
N ASN A 10 -23.25 4.23 17.30
CA ASN A 10 -21.90 4.35 17.87
C ASN A 10 -21.21 5.69 17.55
N GLY A 11 -21.89 6.59 16.81
CA GLY A 11 -21.33 7.89 16.41
C GLY A 11 -20.15 7.81 15.43
N SER A 12 -19.82 6.61 14.93
CA SER A 12 -18.65 6.40 14.06
C SER A 12 -18.84 6.98 12.65
N HIS A 13 -20.11 7.00 12.16
CA HIS A 13 -20.47 7.39 10.80
C HIS A 13 -21.75 8.20 10.77
N PRO A 14 -21.72 9.47 11.21
CA PRO A 14 -22.91 10.33 11.27
C PRO A 14 -23.53 10.60 9.89
N GLU A 15 -22.73 10.49 8.82
CA GLU A 15 -23.18 10.62 7.43
C GLU A 15 -24.23 9.58 7.02
N LEU A 16 -24.26 8.43 7.69
CA LEU A 16 -25.26 7.38 7.45
C LEU A 16 -26.62 7.69 8.09
N ALA A 17 -26.73 8.66 9.00
CA ALA A 17 -27.98 8.95 9.72
C ALA A 17 -29.11 9.35 8.79
N GLY A 18 -28.84 10.21 7.80
CA GLY A 18 -29.81 10.60 6.78
C GLY A 18 -30.34 9.45 5.92
N PRO A 19 -29.45 8.67 5.27
CA PRO A 19 -29.83 7.47 4.53
C PRO A 19 -30.59 6.44 5.36
N VAL A 20 -30.19 6.19 6.61
CA VAL A 20 -30.88 5.26 7.53
C VAL A 20 -32.29 5.77 7.84
N ALA A 21 -32.46 7.07 8.14
CA ALA A 21 -33.77 7.65 8.40
C ALA A 21 -34.70 7.54 7.18
N ARG A 22 -34.20 7.84 5.98
CA ARG A 22 -35.00 7.68 4.73
C ARG A 22 -35.42 6.25 4.48
N MET A 23 -34.53 5.28 4.72
CA MET A 23 -34.87 3.86 4.58
C MET A 23 -35.96 3.44 5.60
N LYS A 24 -35.86 3.89 6.85
CA LYS A 24 -36.92 3.66 7.86
C LYS A 24 -38.25 4.24 7.44
N THR A 25 -38.27 5.46 6.91
CA THR A 25 -39.47 6.10 6.40
C THR A 25 -40.10 5.31 5.25
N ALA A 26 -39.27 4.87 4.27
CA ALA A 26 -39.74 4.04 3.16
C ALA A 26 -40.33 2.71 3.65
N LEU A 27 -39.68 2.03 4.58
CA LEU A 27 -40.19 0.79 5.16
C LEU A 27 -41.50 0.97 5.91
N ASN A 28 -41.65 2.08 6.64
CA ASN A 28 -42.90 2.40 7.32
C ASN A 28 -44.05 2.73 6.33
N ALA A 29 -43.74 3.46 5.25
CA ALA A 29 -44.70 3.72 4.18
C ALA A 29 -45.21 2.42 3.53
N VAL A 30 -44.28 1.48 3.26
CA VAL A 30 -44.64 0.15 2.72
C VAL A 30 -45.56 -0.60 3.71
N ARG A 31 -45.22 -0.63 5.01
CA ARG A 31 -46.06 -1.30 6.03
C ARG A 31 -47.46 -0.69 6.13
N GLN A 32 -47.53 0.62 6.09
CA GLN A 32 -48.85 1.34 6.13
C GLN A 32 -49.67 1.06 4.87
N ALA A 33 -49.10 1.09 3.67
CA ALA A 33 -49.76 0.78 2.43
C ALA A 33 -50.30 -0.66 2.40
N LEU A 34 -49.54 -1.62 2.89
CA LEU A 34 -49.98 -3.01 3.02
C LEU A 34 -51.15 -3.15 4.01
N ALA A 35 -51.10 -2.42 5.13
CA ALA A 35 -52.19 -2.42 6.12
C ALA A 35 -53.47 -1.76 5.59
N ALA A 36 -53.38 -0.81 4.69
CA ALA A 36 -54.53 -0.13 4.05
C ALA A 36 -55.23 -0.98 2.96
N GLY A 37 -54.68 -2.14 2.58
CA GLY A 37 -55.34 -3.15 1.74
C GLY A 37 -55.43 -2.83 0.23
N ARG A 38 -54.85 -1.73 -0.24
CA ARG A 38 -54.79 -1.35 -1.68
C ARG A 38 -53.42 -0.71 -2.03
N PRO A 39 -52.33 -1.44 -1.90
CA PRO A 39 -51.01 -0.91 -2.29
C PRO A 39 -50.90 -0.86 -3.81
N ASP A 40 -50.23 0.18 -4.34
CA ASP A 40 -49.62 0.13 -5.66
C ASP A 40 -48.24 -0.53 -5.53
N PRO A 41 -48.09 -1.80 -5.96
CA PRO A 41 -46.82 -2.54 -5.73
C PRO A 41 -45.64 -1.93 -6.46
N LEU A 42 -45.82 -1.34 -7.64
CA LEU A 42 -44.78 -0.77 -8.45
C LEU A 42 -44.23 0.51 -7.83
N GLN A 43 -45.11 1.38 -7.35
CA GLN A 43 -44.74 2.60 -6.68
C GLN A 43 -43.94 2.31 -5.39
N LEU A 44 -44.40 1.35 -4.59
CA LEU A 44 -43.76 0.95 -3.36
C LEU A 44 -42.36 0.35 -3.61
N LEU A 45 -42.26 -0.48 -4.67
CA LEU A 45 -40.95 -1.06 -5.08
C LEU A 45 -39.99 0.03 -5.48
N HIS A 46 -40.37 0.98 -6.32
CA HIS A 46 -39.51 2.08 -6.73
C HIS A 46 -39.03 2.94 -5.54
N GLN A 47 -39.91 3.21 -4.59
CA GLN A 47 -39.55 3.96 -3.38
C GLN A 47 -38.53 3.21 -2.53
N LEU A 48 -38.77 1.90 -2.35
CA LEU A 48 -37.86 1.06 -1.57
C LEU A 48 -36.49 0.91 -2.23
N GLU A 49 -36.46 0.71 -3.55
CA GLU A 49 -35.23 0.64 -4.32
C GLU A 49 -34.42 1.94 -4.28
N ALA A 50 -35.13 3.09 -4.38
CA ALA A 50 -34.48 4.39 -4.27
C ALA A 50 -33.83 4.59 -2.88
N ALA A 51 -34.57 4.28 -1.82
CA ALA A 51 -34.06 4.35 -0.46
C ALA A 51 -32.90 3.35 -0.22
N HIS A 52 -33.02 2.15 -0.80
CA HIS A 52 -31.98 1.12 -0.72
C HIS A 52 -30.67 1.57 -1.40
N ARG A 53 -30.74 2.12 -2.60
CA ARG A 53 -29.55 2.66 -3.29
C ARG A 53 -28.91 3.79 -2.50
N GLN A 54 -29.72 4.71 -1.94
CA GLN A 54 -29.21 5.83 -1.13
C GLN A 54 -28.50 5.38 0.15
N LEU A 55 -28.86 4.23 0.72
CA LEU A 55 -28.20 3.65 1.88
C LEU A 55 -26.97 2.84 1.49
N ASN A 56 -27.06 2.04 0.42
CA ASN A 56 -25.99 1.12 0.05
C ASN A 56 -24.73 1.84 -0.42
N THR A 57 -24.85 2.93 -1.17
CA THR A 57 -23.68 3.65 -1.68
C THR A 57 -22.76 4.14 -0.55
N PRO A 58 -23.21 4.91 0.45
CA PRO A 58 -22.33 5.34 1.54
C PRO A 58 -21.91 4.17 2.44
N LEU A 59 -22.76 3.16 2.63
CA LEU A 59 -22.43 1.98 3.42
C LEU A 59 -21.31 1.14 2.76
N ALA A 60 -21.32 1.00 1.44
CA ALA A 60 -20.23 0.37 0.70
C ALA A 60 -18.93 1.13 0.92
N GLY A 61 -18.92 2.46 0.79
CA GLY A 61 -17.73 3.27 1.05
C GLY A 61 -17.16 3.08 2.46
N VAL A 62 -18.00 2.96 3.47
CA VAL A 62 -17.55 2.67 4.85
C VAL A 62 -16.94 1.28 4.97
N ARG A 63 -17.49 0.28 4.30
CA ARG A 63 -16.95 -1.08 4.29
C ARG A 63 -15.59 -1.13 3.60
N ASP A 64 -15.49 -0.48 2.45
CA ASP A 64 -14.24 -0.41 1.67
C ASP A 64 -13.14 0.30 2.46
N ALA A 65 -13.45 1.43 3.11
CA ALA A 65 -12.50 2.13 3.97
C ALA A 65 -12.02 1.27 5.15
N ARG A 66 -12.90 0.51 5.76
CA ARG A 66 -12.55 -0.42 6.85
C ARG A 66 -11.64 -1.56 6.36
N GLU A 67 -11.95 -2.10 5.18
CA GLU A 67 -11.13 -3.15 4.60
C GLU A 67 -9.74 -2.64 4.25
N GLN A 68 -9.64 -1.46 3.64
CA GLN A 68 -8.35 -0.79 3.39
C GLN A 68 -7.57 -0.55 4.67
N ALA A 69 -8.23 -0.09 5.74
CA ALA A 69 -7.59 0.12 7.03
C ALA A 69 -7.07 -1.20 7.64
N ARG A 70 -7.83 -2.30 7.51
CA ARG A 70 -7.39 -3.63 7.97
C ARG A 70 -6.17 -4.12 7.18
N GLN A 71 -6.19 -4.02 5.86
CA GLN A 71 -5.08 -4.41 5.00
C GLN A 71 -3.83 -3.57 5.30
N ALA A 72 -3.99 -2.26 5.43
CA ALA A 72 -2.90 -1.37 5.83
C ALA A 72 -2.32 -1.76 7.19
N SER A 73 -3.17 -2.07 8.19
CA SER A 73 -2.72 -2.47 9.53
C SER A 73 -1.91 -3.77 9.52
N GLN A 74 -2.24 -4.72 8.63
CA GLN A 74 -1.53 -6.00 8.53
C GLN A 74 -0.08 -5.82 8.06
N VAL A 75 0.17 -4.89 7.14
CA VAL A 75 1.52 -4.66 6.58
C VAL A 75 2.28 -3.53 7.27
N LEU A 76 1.59 -2.69 8.04
CA LEU A 76 2.17 -1.49 8.66
C LEU A 76 3.36 -1.82 9.56
N THR A 77 3.22 -2.84 10.42
CA THR A 77 4.27 -3.21 11.38
C THR A 77 5.56 -3.62 10.68
N SER A 78 5.46 -4.43 9.63
CA SER A 78 6.63 -4.84 8.86
C SER A 78 7.24 -3.68 8.07
N THR A 79 6.40 -2.79 7.52
CA THR A 79 6.86 -1.60 6.79
C THR A 79 7.59 -0.62 7.71
N ILE A 80 7.07 -0.39 8.93
CA ILE A 80 7.75 0.44 9.94
C ILE A 80 9.10 -0.17 10.33
N ALA A 81 9.15 -1.48 10.59
CA ALA A 81 10.39 -2.15 10.94
C ALA A 81 11.44 -2.07 9.82
N GLN A 82 11.01 -2.23 8.57
CA GLN A 82 11.87 -2.07 7.40
C GLN A 82 12.40 -0.64 7.28
N ALA A 83 11.54 0.37 7.39
CA ALA A 83 11.93 1.78 7.34
C ALA A 83 12.92 2.12 8.46
N GLN A 84 12.69 1.62 9.68
CA GLN A 84 13.59 1.81 10.81
C GLN A 84 14.97 1.21 10.51
N ALA A 85 15.04 -0.03 10.03
CA ALA A 85 16.31 -0.68 9.70
C ALA A 85 17.08 0.06 8.59
N GLN A 86 16.38 0.62 7.60
CA GLN A 86 17.02 1.46 6.57
C GLN A 86 17.57 2.77 7.13
N ILE A 87 16.82 3.43 8.02
CA ILE A 87 17.26 4.67 8.68
C ILE A 87 18.49 4.39 9.54
N ASP A 88 18.45 3.35 10.38
CA ASP A 88 19.54 2.98 11.27
C ASP A 88 20.80 2.62 10.47
N GLY A 89 20.67 1.78 9.45
CA GLY A 89 21.82 1.41 8.59
C GLY A 89 22.40 2.62 7.84
N THR A 90 21.57 3.57 7.41
CA THR A 90 22.03 4.81 6.78
C THR A 90 22.70 5.73 7.80
N ALA A 91 22.17 5.82 9.03
CA ALA A 91 22.77 6.58 10.12
C ALA A 91 24.15 6.07 10.49
N ASP A 92 24.33 4.76 10.60
CA ASP A 92 25.60 4.09 10.86
C ASP A 92 26.61 4.37 9.75
N PHE A 93 26.20 4.26 8.49
CA PHE A 93 27.02 4.57 7.33
C PHE A 93 27.53 6.02 7.36
N ILE A 94 26.63 6.99 7.60
CA ILE A 94 26.94 8.42 7.71
C ILE A 94 27.83 8.67 8.93
N GLY A 95 27.54 8.00 10.05
CA GLY A 95 28.30 8.12 11.29
C GLY A 95 29.76 7.69 11.15
N ALA A 96 29.99 6.57 10.46
CA ALA A 96 31.33 6.04 10.19
C ALA A 96 32.14 6.92 9.21
N ARG A 97 31.48 7.74 8.38
CA ARG A 97 32.12 8.53 7.31
C ARG A 97 31.83 10.03 7.43
N ARG A 98 31.77 10.54 8.67
CA ARG A 98 31.34 11.93 9.00
C ARG A 98 32.05 13.02 8.20
N GLY A 99 33.32 12.83 7.85
CA GLY A 99 34.15 13.80 7.13
C GLY A 99 33.86 13.85 5.63
N ALA A 100 33.32 12.77 5.06
CA ALA A 100 33.07 12.64 3.62
C ALA A 100 31.61 12.91 3.24
N VAL A 101 30.66 12.71 4.16
CA VAL A 101 29.21 12.86 3.87
C VAL A 101 28.74 14.28 4.08
N GLY A 102 28.09 14.84 3.09
CA GLY A 102 27.56 16.21 3.07
C GLY A 102 26.31 16.43 3.94
N SER A 103 25.87 17.67 3.99
CA SER A 103 24.69 18.09 4.79
C SER A 103 23.39 17.59 4.19
N GLU A 104 23.30 17.42 2.87
CA GLU A 104 22.06 17.00 2.20
C GLU A 104 21.64 15.60 2.60
N ALA A 105 22.58 14.63 2.58
CA ALA A 105 22.34 13.26 3.02
C ALA A 105 21.82 13.22 4.48
N ARG A 106 22.43 14.00 5.38
CA ARG A 106 22.02 14.11 6.79
C ARG A 106 20.63 14.72 6.96
N THR A 107 20.31 15.74 6.16
CA THR A 107 18.99 16.38 6.17
C THR A 107 17.91 15.40 5.72
N ARG A 108 18.16 14.64 4.65
CA ARG A 108 17.21 13.61 4.18
C ARG A 108 17.02 12.49 5.19
N LEU A 109 18.08 12.09 5.87
CA LEU A 109 17.97 11.09 6.93
C LEU A 109 17.14 11.59 8.11
N ALA A 110 17.34 12.84 8.53
CA ALA A 110 16.54 13.46 9.60
C ALA A 110 15.05 13.60 9.20
N GLU A 111 14.76 13.91 7.92
CA GLU A 111 13.41 13.95 7.38
C GLU A 111 12.78 12.54 7.37
N ALA A 112 13.53 11.51 7.02
CA ALA A 112 13.09 10.11 7.07
C ALA A 112 12.68 9.71 8.49
N ASP A 113 13.51 9.98 9.47
CA ASP A 113 13.25 9.68 10.88
C ASP A 113 12.02 10.43 11.42
N HIS A 114 11.87 11.73 11.10
CA HIS A 114 10.69 12.50 11.45
C HIS A 114 9.41 11.91 10.82
N THR A 115 9.48 11.53 9.53
CA THR A 115 8.36 10.95 8.80
C THR A 115 7.96 9.58 9.38
N LEU A 116 8.95 8.77 9.78
CA LEU A 116 8.69 7.48 10.45
C LEU A 116 8.01 7.64 11.80
N ARG A 117 8.43 8.62 12.62
CA ARG A 117 7.75 8.92 13.90
C ARG A 117 6.30 9.33 13.67
N SER A 118 6.02 10.11 12.61
CA SER A 118 4.66 10.45 12.22
C SER A 118 3.85 9.20 11.85
N ALA A 119 4.43 8.27 11.08
CA ALA A 119 3.80 6.99 10.75
C ALA A 119 3.43 6.19 12.02
N ILE A 120 4.35 6.10 12.97
CA ILE A 120 4.12 5.39 14.24
C ILE A 120 2.98 6.03 15.03
N SER A 121 2.92 7.36 15.09
CA SER A 121 1.87 8.08 15.81
C SER A 121 0.49 7.89 15.20
N LEU A 122 0.40 7.80 13.86
CA LEU A 122 -0.84 7.60 13.12
C LEU A 122 -1.31 6.13 13.12
N GLY A 123 -0.45 5.18 13.43
CA GLY A 123 -0.70 3.75 13.25
C GLY A 123 -1.99 3.22 13.89
N ARG A 124 -2.46 3.84 14.96
CA ARG A 124 -3.70 3.44 15.66
C ARG A 124 -4.95 4.15 15.16
N THR A 125 -4.80 5.38 14.68
CA THR A 125 -5.92 6.25 14.29
C THR A 125 -6.21 6.19 12.81
N ASP A 126 -5.18 6.15 11.98
CA ASP A 126 -5.27 6.07 10.53
C ASP A 126 -4.17 5.15 9.96
N PRO A 127 -4.41 3.84 9.90
CA PRO A 127 -3.42 2.89 9.41
C PRO A 127 -3.05 3.12 7.94
N VAL A 128 -3.96 3.68 7.13
CA VAL A 128 -3.71 3.94 5.71
C VAL A 128 -2.71 5.08 5.56
N ALA A 129 -2.97 6.21 6.24
CA ALA A 129 -2.03 7.34 6.26
C ALA A 129 -0.69 6.94 6.91
N ALA A 130 -0.72 6.14 7.98
CA ALA A 130 0.49 5.62 8.64
C ALA A 130 1.35 4.79 7.67
N LEU A 131 0.73 3.91 6.89
CA LEU A 131 1.44 3.10 5.89
C LEU A 131 2.10 3.96 4.82
N GLN A 132 1.38 4.97 4.32
CA GLN A 132 1.93 5.93 3.36
C GLN A 132 3.14 6.70 3.93
N GLN A 133 3.06 7.13 5.18
CA GLN A 133 4.18 7.81 5.84
C GLN A 133 5.37 6.86 6.06
N ALA A 134 5.14 5.61 6.45
CA ALA A 134 6.21 4.63 6.60
C ALA A 134 6.93 4.34 5.28
N GLN A 135 6.18 4.19 4.18
CA GLN A 135 6.75 4.03 2.84
C GLN A 135 7.56 5.27 2.40
N ARG A 136 7.04 6.47 2.69
CA ARG A 136 7.77 7.71 2.42
C ARG A 136 9.06 7.80 3.23
N ALA A 137 9.04 7.38 4.48
CA ALA A 137 10.25 7.33 5.30
C ALA A 137 11.31 6.40 4.71
N SER A 138 10.93 5.22 4.21
CA SER A 138 11.84 4.32 3.50
C SER A 138 12.46 4.97 2.27
N GLN A 139 11.67 5.65 1.44
CA GLN A 139 12.17 6.34 0.25
C GLN A 139 13.16 7.47 0.58
N LEU A 140 12.87 8.22 1.66
CA LEU A 140 13.78 9.27 2.13
C LEU A 140 15.10 8.69 2.68
N ALA A 141 15.04 7.58 3.39
CA ALA A 141 16.22 6.87 3.89
C ALA A 141 17.08 6.31 2.75
N GLU A 142 16.44 5.74 1.72
CA GLU A 142 17.12 5.28 0.51
C GLU A 142 17.83 6.44 -0.21
N ARG A 143 17.14 7.56 -0.40
CA ARG A 143 17.71 8.77 -0.98
C ARG A 143 18.90 9.32 -0.17
N ALA A 144 18.78 9.31 1.17
CA ALA A 144 19.87 9.70 2.05
C ALA A 144 21.09 8.77 1.90
N SER A 145 20.85 7.46 1.77
CA SER A 145 21.90 6.46 1.53
C SER A 145 22.61 6.66 0.19
N GLU A 146 21.85 6.93 -0.88
CA GLU A 146 22.41 7.23 -2.20
C GLU A 146 23.30 8.47 -2.18
N LEU A 147 22.80 9.56 -1.60
CA LEU A 147 23.58 10.80 -1.45
C LEU A 147 24.84 10.59 -0.62
N ALA A 148 24.74 9.86 0.50
CA ALA A 148 25.87 9.58 1.35
C ALA A 148 26.95 8.74 0.64
N ARG A 149 26.57 7.80 -0.21
CA ARG A 149 27.49 7.01 -1.02
C ARG A 149 28.16 7.87 -2.09
N ALA A 150 27.39 8.69 -2.82
CA ALA A 150 27.91 9.59 -3.82
C ALA A 150 28.93 10.60 -3.22
N ASP A 151 28.62 11.14 -2.03
CA ASP A 151 29.53 12.03 -1.31
C ASP A 151 30.86 11.34 -0.96
N VAL A 152 30.82 10.08 -0.49
CA VAL A 152 32.02 9.30 -0.15
C VAL A 152 32.85 8.98 -1.40
N GLU A 153 32.21 8.60 -2.49
CA GLU A 153 32.88 8.34 -3.76
C GLU A 153 33.52 9.63 -4.31
N GLY A 154 32.79 10.75 -4.28
CA GLY A 154 33.30 12.06 -4.69
C GLY A 154 34.48 12.55 -3.83
N PHE A 155 34.47 12.24 -2.53
CA PHE A 155 35.55 12.60 -1.62
C PHE A 155 36.86 11.86 -1.93
N GLY A 156 36.77 10.61 -2.39
CA GLY A 156 37.94 9.80 -2.81
C GLY A 156 38.62 10.29 -4.09
N TYR A 157 37.92 11.04 -4.92
CA TYR A 157 38.43 11.63 -6.18
C TYR A 157 38.79 13.11 -6.07
N GLY A 158 38.81 13.68 -4.88
CA GLY A 158 39.18 15.09 -4.65
C GLY A 158 40.66 15.39 -5.06
N PRO A 159 40.99 16.61 -5.52
CA PRO A 159 42.27 16.97 -6.15
C PRO A 159 43.47 17.02 -5.19
N GLY A 160 43.45 16.27 -4.10
CA GLY A 160 44.46 16.29 -3.04
C GLY A 160 45.52 15.20 -3.06
N MET A 161 45.39 14.15 -3.90
CA MET A 161 46.36 13.03 -3.86
C MET A 161 46.65 12.44 -5.25
N GLY A 162 46.69 13.24 -6.28
CA GLY A 162 46.95 12.82 -7.66
C GLY A 162 47.88 13.75 -8.41
N GLY A 163 48.89 14.31 -7.74
CA GLY A 163 49.98 14.98 -8.40
C GLY A 163 51.06 13.99 -8.79
N MET A 164 51.06 13.51 -10.01
CA MET A 164 52.18 12.98 -10.77
C MET A 164 51.85 11.69 -11.51
N TYR A 165 51.26 11.84 -12.64
CA TYR A 165 51.61 11.20 -13.92
C TYR A 165 50.50 11.58 -14.95
N GLY A 166 50.91 12.31 -15.96
CA GLY A 166 50.04 12.81 -17.01
C GLY A 166 49.34 11.73 -17.80
N ALA A 167 48.05 11.97 -18.07
CA ALA A 167 47.38 11.42 -19.22
C ALA A 167 46.19 12.34 -19.61
N ARG A 168 46.19 12.67 -20.87
CA ARG A 168 45.33 13.60 -21.62
C ARG A 168 43.82 13.29 -21.48
N PRO A 169 42.97 14.32 -21.58
CA PRO A 169 41.52 14.11 -21.61
C PRO A 169 41.15 13.49 -22.96
N ARG A 170 40.55 12.31 -22.89
CA ARG A 170 39.87 11.73 -24.07
C ARG A 170 38.38 11.75 -23.80
N ALA A 171 37.73 12.63 -24.56
CA ALA A 171 36.28 12.63 -24.69
C ALA A 171 35.81 11.25 -25.14
N GLY A 172 34.89 10.64 -24.39
CA GLY A 172 34.25 9.37 -24.68
C GLY A 172 32.87 9.35 -24.08
N VAL A 173 31.90 9.74 -24.91
CA VAL A 173 30.48 9.45 -24.75
C VAL A 173 30.32 7.92 -24.66
N GLY A 174 29.67 7.42 -23.62
CA GLY A 174 29.36 5.99 -23.52
C GLY A 174 28.59 5.64 -22.27
N GLY A 175 27.31 5.46 -22.42
CA GLY A 175 26.28 4.95 -21.58
C GLY A 175 26.68 4.09 -20.38
N SER A 176 26.13 4.43 -19.25
CA SER A 176 26.00 3.50 -18.12
C SER A 176 24.51 3.28 -17.85
N PHE A 177 23.99 2.28 -18.52
CA PHE A 177 22.80 1.54 -18.09
C PHE A 177 23.28 0.50 -17.08
N GLY A 178 23.00 0.68 -15.83
CA GLY A 178 23.30 -0.34 -14.85
C GLY A 178 23.05 0.09 -13.43
N GLY A 179 21.93 -0.31 -12.88
CA GLY A 179 21.74 -0.30 -11.45
C GLY A 179 20.49 0.45 -10.97
N GLY A 180 19.41 -0.25 -10.77
CA GLY A 180 18.27 0.33 -10.08
C GLY A 180 16.91 -0.28 -10.36
N LEU A 181 16.82 -1.51 -10.89
CA LEU A 181 15.52 -2.14 -11.16
C LEU A 181 14.91 -2.93 -9.98
N GLY A 182 15.61 -3.05 -8.85
CA GLY A 182 15.14 -3.85 -7.71
C GLY A 182 14.07 -3.17 -6.82
N GLY A 183 14.07 -1.84 -6.74
CA GLY A 183 13.18 -1.11 -5.83
C GLY A 183 11.84 -0.70 -6.41
N ALA A 184 11.78 -0.45 -7.71
CA ALA A 184 10.57 0.06 -8.35
C ALA A 184 9.47 -0.99 -8.55
N LEU A 185 9.81 -2.28 -8.59
CA LEU A 185 8.85 -3.34 -8.87
C LEU A 185 7.99 -3.72 -7.65
N LEU A 186 8.53 -3.60 -6.42
CA LEU A 186 7.78 -4.00 -5.23
C LEU A 186 6.78 -2.92 -4.77
N GLY A 187 7.12 -1.63 -4.91
CA GLY A 187 6.22 -0.53 -4.57
C GLY A 187 5.05 -0.37 -5.54
N GLY A 188 5.29 -0.58 -6.84
CA GLY A 188 4.26 -0.45 -7.88
C GLY A 188 3.22 -1.56 -7.86
N ILE A 189 3.61 -2.77 -7.51
CA ILE A 189 2.68 -3.93 -7.49
C ILE A 189 1.69 -3.82 -6.33
N LEU A 190 2.15 -3.39 -5.15
CA LEU A 190 1.26 -3.26 -3.98
C LEU A 190 0.29 -2.09 -4.13
N MET A 191 0.74 -0.96 -4.70
CA MET A 191 -0.12 0.20 -4.91
C MET A 191 -1.21 -0.07 -5.96
N ASN A 192 -0.84 -0.77 -7.05
CA ASN A 192 -1.79 -1.14 -8.11
C ASN A 192 -2.82 -2.18 -7.64
N SER A 193 -2.45 -3.12 -6.78
CA SER A 193 -3.40 -4.12 -6.26
C SER A 193 -4.40 -3.52 -5.28
N ILE A 194 -4.00 -2.50 -4.50
CA ILE A 194 -4.90 -1.82 -3.55
C ILE A 194 -5.87 -0.88 -4.28
N LEU A 195 -5.42 -0.20 -5.36
CA LEU A 195 -6.27 0.73 -6.10
C LEU A 195 -7.17 0.04 -7.14
N ASN A 196 -6.82 -1.17 -7.58
CA ASN A 196 -7.55 -1.87 -8.66
C ASN A 196 -8.54 -2.93 -8.15
N SER A 197 -8.71 -3.11 -6.85
CA SER A 197 -9.69 -4.06 -6.29
C SER A 197 -11.14 -3.57 -6.33
N GLY A 198 -11.41 -2.41 -6.92
CA GLY A 198 -12.71 -1.72 -6.87
C GLY A 198 -13.54 -1.66 -8.15
N HIS A 199 -13.15 -2.32 -9.24
CA HIS A 199 -14.01 -2.38 -10.43
C HIS A 199 -13.87 -3.74 -11.11
N GLY A 200 -14.86 -4.60 -10.88
CA GLY A 200 -15.18 -5.67 -11.79
C GLY A 200 -15.85 -5.07 -13.03
N ASP A 201 -15.28 -5.37 -14.17
CA ASP A 201 -16.03 -5.79 -15.35
C ASP A 201 -15.05 -6.03 -16.51
N SER A 202 -14.99 -7.32 -16.87
CA SER A 202 -15.05 -7.86 -18.22
C SER A 202 -14.43 -7.06 -19.37
N TRP A 203 -13.35 -7.54 -19.97
CA TRP A 203 -13.23 -8.05 -21.33
C TRP A 203 -11.81 -8.46 -21.70
N GLY A 204 -11.63 -9.72 -22.01
CA GLY A 204 -11.24 -10.29 -23.27
C GLY A 204 -9.84 -10.00 -23.82
N GLY A 205 -9.03 -11.05 -23.92
CA GLY A 205 -8.21 -11.28 -25.09
C GLY A 205 -6.73 -10.93 -24.98
N GLY A 206 -5.88 -11.94 -25.09
CA GLY A 206 -4.50 -11.75 -25.48
C GLY A 206 -3.58 -12.83 -24.91
N GLY A 207 -3.53 -13.97 -25.58
CA GLY A 207 -2.62 -15.07 -25.30
C GLY A 207 -1.17 -14.65 -25.51
N PHE A 208 -0.31 -15.12 -24.64
CA PHE A 208 1.09 -15.37 -24.95
C PHE A 208 1.43 -16.78 -24.56
N GLY A 209 1.68 -17.53 -25.52
CA GLY A 209 2.54 -18.51 -25.98
C GLY A 209 3.28 -19.33 -24.92
N GLY A 210 3.10 -20.63 -25.05
CA GLY A 210 3.73 -21.76 -24.48
C GLY A 210 5.21 -21.62 -24.18
N PHE A 211 5.57 -22.19 -23.04
CA PHE A 211 6.83 -22.88 -22.87
C PHE A 211 6.53 -24.34 -22.58
N ASP A 212 6.59 -25.09 -23.67
CA ASP A 212 6.78 -26.51 -23.68
C ASP A 212 8.23 -26.81 -23.31
N GLY A 213 8.43 -27.78 -22.47
CA GLY A 213 9.76 -28.24 -22.10
C GLY A 213 9.73 -29.13 -20.88
N GLY A 214 9.33 -30.37 -21.04
CA GLY A 214 10.14 -31.56 -20.95
C GLY A 214 10.50 -31.96 -19.53
N GLY A 215 9.83 -32.91 -18.90
CA GLY A 215 10.19 -34.30 -18.98
C GLY A 215 11.22 -34.74 -17.96
N LEU A 216 10.94 -35.87 -17.33
CA LEU A 216 11.75 -36.78 -16.52
C LEU A 216 11.40 -36.67 -15.03
N GLY A 217 10.90 -37.67 -14.41
CA GLY A 217 11.24 -39.02 -14.26
C GLY A 217 10.74 -39.51 -12.94
N GLY A 218 10.12 -40.61 -12.92
CA GLY A 218 9.71 -41.57 -12.00
C GLY A 218 10.47 -41.66 -10.67
N GLY A 219 9.71 -42.00 -9.66
CA GLY A 219 10.17 -42.40 -8.35
C GLY A 219 9.00 -42.98 -7.58
N ASP A 220 8.69 -44.18 -7.94
CA ASP A 220 7.94 -45.19 -7.22
C ASP A 220 8.61 -45.49 -5.88
N PHE A 221 7.94 -45.29 -4.78
CA PHE A 221 8.16 -45.94 -3.49
C PHE A 221 6.83 -45.86 -2.76
N GLY A 222 6.09 -46.91 -2.70
CA GLY A 222 6.38 -48.01 -1.82
C GLY A 222 5.40 -47.98 -0.66
N ASP A 223 4.31 -48.68 -0.84
CA ASP A 223 3.42 -49.30 0.12
C ASP A 223 4.14 -49.69 1.42
N ILE A 224 3.69 -49.19 2.57
CA ILE A 224 3.84 -49.88 3.87
C ILE A 224 2.50 -49.86 4.58
N SER A 225 1.79 -50.94 4.34
CA SER A 225 0.78 -51.51 5.22
C SER A 225 1.37 -51.95 6.55
N GLY A 226 0.61 -51.81 7.61
CA GLY A 226 0.76 -52.48 8.94
C GLY A 226 0.58 -51.47 10.05
N GLY A 227 -0.40 -51.53 10.91
CA GLY A 227 -0.96 -52.63 11.62
C GLY A 227 -0.85 -52.34 13.11
N GLY A 228 -1.96 -52.25 13.79
CA GLY A 228 -2.09 -52.83 15.11
C GLY A 228 -1.95 -51.94 16.38
N PHE A 229 -3.00 -51.99 17.07
CA PHE A 229 -3.33 -51.72 18.48
C PHE A 229 -3.91 -50.37 18.80
#